data_7e99a6d2b6d067b0bac6f2b19b75c033
#
_entry.id   7e99a6d2b6d067b0bac6f2b19b75c033
#
_cell.length_a   1.000
_cell.length_b   1.000
_cell.length_c   1.000
_cell.angle_alpha   90.00
_cell.angle_beta   90.00
_cell.angle_gamma   90.00
#
_symmetry.space_group_name_H-M   'P 1'
#
loop_
_entity.id
_entity.type
_entity.pdbx_description
1 polymer ?
#
loop_
_entity_poly.entity_id
_entity_poly.type
_entity_poly.pdbx_seq_one_letter_code
_entity_poly.pdbx_strand_id
1 'polypeptide(L)'
;KQLDAIAIIEDKSPPLILSSHPGNNGKYPSLELDQIKIRIDDKLSGFDPKESSFDLFLDNLPLIYTYQPKLKIISFDLSKPLSIGKHTMQIAIQDQAGNKTNKIIEFSVY
;
A
#
# COMPACT_ATOMS: atom_id res chain seq x y z
N LYS A 1 5.48 4.16 -39.71
CA LYS A 1 5.60 4.13 -38.89
C LYS A 1 5.95 4.53 -37.78
N GLN A 2 6.36 4.99 -37.76
CA GLN A 2 6.81 5.28 -36.68
C GLN A 2 6.01 5.58 -35.53
N LEU A 3 5.21 5.51 -35.52
CA LEU A 3 4.27 5.42 -34.52
C LEU A 3 4.65 4.49 -33.46
N ASP A 4 5.60 3.68 -33.77
CA ASP A 4 6.13 2.72 -32.81
C ASP A 4 6.72 3.41 -31.61
N ALA A 5 7.21 4.59 -31.79
CA ALA A 5 7.76 5.34 -30.68
C ALA A 5 6.70 5.67 -29.64
N ILE A 6 5.48 5.79 -30.07
CA ILE A 6 4.39 6.09 -29.13
C ILE A 6 4.11 4.91 -28.24
N ALA A 7 4.19 3.72 -28.77
CA ALA A 7 3.97 2.52 -27.98
C ALA A 7 4.99 2.38 -26.85
N ILE A 8 6.18 2.91 -27.06
CA ILE A 8 7.23 2.84 -26.05
C ILE A 8 6.89 3.68 -24.82
N ILE A 9 6.03 4.66 -24.99
CA ILE A 9 5.67 5.56 -23.90
C ILE A 9 4.59 4.97 -23.01
N GLU A 10 3.97 3.89 -23.41
CA GLU A 10 2.95 3.26 -22.63
C GLU A 10 3.50 2.75 -21.31
N ASP A 11 2.84 3.15 -20.20
CA ASP A 11 3.23 2.69 -18.88
C ASP A 11 2.68 1.30 -18.63
N LYS A 12 3.59 0.34 -18.51
CA LYS A 12 3.25 -1.04 -18.20
C LYS A 12 3.78 -1.48 -16.84
N SER A 13 4.41 -0.57 -16.12
CA SER A 13 4.97 -0.88 -14.82
C SER A 13 3.93 -0.68 -13.73
N PRO A 14 3.66 -1.71 -12.91
CA PRO A 14 2.73 -1.53 -11.80
C PRO A 14 3.34 -0.65 -10.72
N PRO A 15 2.51 -0.02 -9.87
CA PRO A 15 3.05 0.72 -8.74
C PRO A 15 3.78 -0.22 -7.79
N LEU A 16 4.79 0.32 -7.10
CA LEU A 16 5.62 -0.45 -6.20
C LEU A 16 5.27 -0.15 -4.76
N ILE A 17 5.21 -1.20 -3.95
CA ILE A 17 5.16 -1.07 -2.50
C ILE A 17 6.59 -1.21 -2.01
N LEU A 18 7.21 -0.08 -1.64
CA LEU A 18 8.61 -0.06 -1.27
C LEU A 18 8.86 -0.63 0.12
N SER A 19 7.97 -0.34 1.04
CA SER A 19 8.06 -0.84 2.40
C SER A 19 6.72 -0.78 3.08
N SER A 20 6.57 -1.55 4.14
CA SER A 20 5.37 -1.54 4.96
C SER A 20 5.76 -1.71 6.42
N HIS A 21 4.96 -1.12 7.31
CA HIS A 21 5.01 -1.34 8.73
C HIS A 21 3.57 -1.51 9.22
N PRO A 22 3.19 -2.66 9.75
CA PRO A 22 4.01 -3.85 10.02
C PRO A 22 4.50 -4.54 8.75
N GLY A 23 5.65 -5.18 8.85
CA GLY A 23 6.25 -5.92 7.75
C GLY A 23 5.84 -7.39 7.73
N ASN A 24 6.07 -8.06 6.59
CA ASN A 24 5.72 -9.46 6.44
C ASN A 24 6.52 -10.34 7.39
N ASN A 25 5.85 -11.23 8.07
CA ASN A 25 6.41 -12.12 9.10
C ASN A 25 6.97 -11.38 10.32
N GLY A 26 6.64 -10.09 10.47
CA GLY A 26 7.06 -9.31 11.62
C GLY A 26 6.33 -9.69 12.89
N LYS A 27 6.94 -9.37 14.04
CA LYS A 27 6.35 -9.58 15.36
C LYS A 27 6.46 -8.28 16.14
N TYR A 28 5.37 -7.81 16.68
CA TYR A 28 5.30 -6.50 17.32
C TYR A 28 4.57 -6.57 18.66
N PRO A 29 5.09 -5.88 19.69
CA PRO A 29 4.32 -5.73 20.93
C PRO A 29 3.03 -4.95 20.67
N SER A 30 1.92 -5.39 21.25
CA SER A 30 0.63 -4.76 21.00
C SER A 30 0.61 -3.28 21.38
N LEU A 31 1.31 -2.91 22.43
CA LEU A 31 1.34 -1.52 22.90
C LEU A 31 2.26 -0.62 22.07
N GLU A 32 3.13 -1.20 21.26
CA GLU A 32 4.04 -0.43 20.43
C GLU A 32 3.59 -0.30 18.99
N LEU A 33 2.68 -1.16 18.55
CA LEU A 33 2.15 -1.09 17.19
C LEU A 33 0.94 -0.18 17.17
N ASP A 34 1.18 1.10 16.89
CA ASP A 34 0.13 2.12 16.92
C ASP A 34 -0.18 2.73 15.58
N GLN A 35 0.57 2.38 14.55
CA GLN A 35 0.39 2.98 13.23
C GLN A 35 0.77 2.01 12.11
N ILE A 36 -0.01 2.06 11.04
CA ILE A 36 0.32 1.34 9.80
C ILE A 36 0.86 2.36 8.82
N LYS A 37 2.01 2.06 8.22
CA LYS A 37 2.63 2.92 7.21
C LYS A 37 3.02 2.09 6.01
N ILE A 38 2.67 2.58 4.81
CA ILE A 38 3.02 1.92 3.57
C ILE A 38 3.62 2.96 2.65
N ARG A 39 4.85 2.70 2.22
CA ARG A 39 5.54 3.57 1.28
C ARG A 39 5.40 3.02 -0.12
N ILE A 40 4.97 3.86 -1.03
CA ILE A 40 4.68 3.45 -2.40
C ILE A 40 5.53 4.27 -3.38
N ASP A 41 5.69 3.74 -4.58
CA ASP A 41 6.32 4.46 -5.68
C ASP A 41 5.69 4.03 -6.99
N ASP A 42 5.45 5.00 -7.86
CA ASP A 42 5.03 4.76 -9.22
C ASP A 42 5.68 5.85 -10.08
N LYS A 43 6.74 5.47 -10.78
CA LYS A 43 7.59 6.43 -11.47
C LYS A 43 7.01 6.97 -12.77
N LEU A 44 6.16 6.20 -13.43
CA LEU A 44 5.68 6.59 -14.75
C LEU A 44 4.32 7.27 -14.73
N SER A 45 3.36 6.67 -14.03
CA SER A 45 2.00 7.21 -14.00
C SER A 45 1.71 8.02 -12.75
N GLY A 46 2.52 7.85 -11.71
CA GLY A 46 2.26 8.48 -10.43
C GLY A 46 1.05 7.88 -9.73
N PHE A 47 0.93 8.16 -8.46
CA PHE A 47 -0.24 7.78 -7.70
C PHE A 47 -1.04 9.03 -7.34
N ASP A 48 -2.28 9.10 -7.79
CA ASP A 48 -3.19 10.18 -7.47
C ASP A 48 -4.44 9.59 -6.82
N PRO A 49 -4.74 9.94 -5.57
CA PRO A 49 -5.92 9.39 -4.89
C PRO A 49 -7.24 9.65 -5.60
N LYS A 50 -7.29 10.65 -6.48
CA LYS A 50 -8.50 10.96 -7.24
C LYS A 50 -8.67 10.09 -8.46
N GLU A 51 -7.58 9.66 -9.09
CA GLU A 51 -7.60 8.91 -10.34
C GLU A 51 -7.10 7.49 -10.18
N SER A 52 -6.41 7.21 -9.11
CA SER A 52 -5.92 5.90 -8.76
C SER A 52 -6.75 5.33 -7.62
N SER A 53 -6.62 4.04 -7.37
CA SER A 53 -7.29 3.43 -6.23
C SER A 53 -6.28 2.80 -5.30
N PHE A 54 -6.59 2.86 -4.02
CA PHE A 54 -5.81 2.21 -2.98
C PHE A 54 -6.78 1.63 -1.96
N ASP A 55 -6.68 0.33 -1.74
CA ASP A 55 -7.50 -0.35 -0.75
C ASP A 55 -6.58 -0.97 0.29
N LEU A 56 -6.92 -0.73 1.55
CA LEU A 56 -6.18 -1.25 2.69
C LEU A 56 -7.15 -1.99 3.59
N PHE A 57 -6.88 -3.28 3.80
CA PHE A 57 -7.70 -4.12 4.68
C PHE A 57 -6.84 -4.69 5.78
N LEU A 58 -7.38 -4.73 6.98
CA LEU A 58 -6.78 -5.41 8.12
C LEU A 58 -7.76 -6.45 8.62
N ASP A 59 -7.38 -7.72 8.56
CA ASP A 59 -8.24 -8.86 8.94
C ASP A 59 -9.60 -8.80 8.24
N ASN A 60 -9.57 -8.47 6.94
CA ASN A 60 -10.74 -8.35 6.06
C ASN A 60 -11.64 -7.15 6.36
N LEU A 61 -11.19 -6.22 7.18
CA LEU A 61 -11.93 -4.99 7.45
C LEU A 61 -11.26 -3.83 6.71
N PRO A 62 -12.02 -3.05 5.93
CA PRO A 62 -11.45 -1.92 5.23
C PRO A 62 -11.02 -0.83 6.19
N LEU A 63 -9.88 -0.21 5.91
CA LEU A 63 -9.35 0.88 6.72
C LEU A 63 -9.42 2.19 5.95
N ILE A 64 -9.72 3.26 6.65
CA ILE A 64 -9.69 4.60 6.10
C ILE A 64 -8.29 5.17 6.33
N TYR A 65 -7.55 5.36 5.26
CA TYR A 65 -6.16 5.77 5.33
C TYR A 65 -5.99 7.26 5.01
N THR A 66 -4.81 7.79 5.38
CA THR A 66 -4.36 9.12 4.99
C THR A 66 -3.18 8.97 4.03
N TYR A 67 -3.19 9.73 2.95
CA TYR A 67 -2.09 9.73 1.98
C TYR A 67 -1.33 11.04 2.05
N GLN A 68 0.01 10.94 2.16
CA GLN A 68 0.92 12.09 2.16
C GLN A 68 1.68 12.09 0.83
N PRO A 69 1.27 12.93 -0.13
CA PRO A 69 1.83 12.87 -1.49
C PRO A 69 3.32 13.18 -1.55
N LYS A 70 3.79 14.10 -0.74
CA LYS A 70 5.20 14.49 -0.77
C LYS A 70 6.13 13.36 -0.34
N LEU A 71 5.68 12.54 0.59
CA LEU A 71 6.44 11.42 1.12
C LEU A 71 6.07 10.11 0.46
N LYS A 72 4.98 10.08 -0.31
CA LYS A 72 4.40 8.88 -0.91
C LYS A 72 4.13 7.81 0.15
N ILE A 73 3.59 8.24 1.27
CA ILE A 73 3.28 7.37 2.40
C ILE A 73 1.78 7.34 2.62
N ILE A 74 1.25 6.13 2.76
CA ILE A 74 -0.12 5.87 3.18
C ILE A 74 -0.06 5.43 4.63
N SER A 75 -0.85 6.05 5.48
CA SER A 75 -0.83 5.75 6.90
C SER A 75 -2.22 5.58 7.47
N PHE A 76 -2.30 4.82 8.55
CA PHE A 76 -3.51 4.63 9.32
C PHE A 76 -3.12 4.53 10.79
N ASP A 77 -3.73 5.38 11.61
CA ASP A 77 -3.48 5.36 13.05
C ASP A 77 -4.42 4.37 13.73
N LEU A 78 -3.84 3.45 14.49
CA LEU A 78 -4.62 2.48 15.24
C LEU A 78 -5.11 3.15 16.52
N SER A 79 -6.42 3.27 16.65
CA SER A 79 -7.02 3.90 17.84
C SER A 79 -6.94 3.02 19.07
N LYS A 80 -6.78 1.72 18.87
CA LYS A 80 -6.68 0.73 19.93
C LYS A 80 -5.61 -0.29 19.57
N PRO A 81 -4.91 -0.86 20.56
CA PRO A 81 -3.99 -1.94 20.30
C PRO A 81 -4.69 -3.11 19.62
N LEU A 82 -3.99 -3.76 18.68
CA LEU A 82 -4.51 -4.96 18.05
C LEU A 82 -4.51 -6.11 19.04
N SER A 83 -5.42 -7.05 18.82
CA SER A 83 -5.46 -8.26 19.63
C SER A 83 -4.19 -9.08 19.44
N ILE A 84 -3.83 -9.84 20.47
CA ILE A 84 -2.66 -10.71 20.42
C ILE A 84 -2.95 -11.87 19.46
N GLY A 85 -1.98 -12.17 18.62
CA GLY A 85 -2.11 -13.25 17.63
C GLY A 85 -1.72 -12.79 16.24
N LYS A 86 -2.09 -13.60 15.24
CA LYS A 86 -1.76 -13.32 13.84
C LYS A 86 -2.79 -12.39 13.23
N HIS A 87 -2.27 -11.50 12.38
CA HIS A 87 -3.10 -10.57 11.61
C HIS A 87 -2.67 -10.61 10.15
N THR A 88 -3.61 -10.29 9.27
CA THR A 88 -3.37 -10.23 7.83
C THR A 88 -3.74 -8.85 7.32
N MET A 89 -2.82 -8.23 6.61
CA MET A 89 -3.05 -6.94 5.97
C MET A 89 -3.01 -7.14 4.46
N GLN A 90 -4.04 -6.64 3.77
CA GLN A 90 -4.12 -6.72 2.32
C GLN A 90 -4.03 -5.32 1.73
N ILE A 91 -3.16 -5.16 0.74
CA ILE A 91 -2.94 -3.89 0.07
C ILE A 91 -3.21 -4.07 -1.41
N ALA A 92 -4.04 -3.22 -1.98
CA ALA A 92 -4.32 -3.21 -3.40
C ALA A 92 -4.17 -1.80 -3.94
N ILE A 93 -3.30 -1.62 -4.93
CA ILE A 93 -3.03 -0.32 -5.55
C ILE A 93 -3.28 -0.43 -7.04
N GLN A 94 -3.94 0.58 -7.60
CA GLN A 94 -4.06 0.72 -9.04
C GLN A 94 -3.64 2.14 -9.40
N ASP A 95 -2.71 2.28 -10.35
CA ASP A 95 -2.25 3.58 -10.80
C ASP A 95 -3.18 4.18 -11.86
N GLN A 96 -2.84 5.38 -12.35
CA GLN A 96 -3.66 6.07 -13.35
C GLN A 96 -3.71 5.33 -14.67
N ALA A 97 -2.70 4.54 -14.98
CA ALA A 97 -2.65 3.77 -16.23
C ALA A 97 -3.38 2.43 -16.14
N GLY A 98 -3.93 2.11 -14.96
CA GLY A 98 -4.66 0.86 -14.76
C GLY A 98 -3.81 -0.31 -14.30
N ASN A 99 -2.53 -0.11 -14.07
CA ASN A 99 -1.65 -1.16 -13.56
C ASN A 99 -1.96 -1.42 -12.08
N LYS A 100 -1.98 -2.69 -11.69
CA LYS A 100 -2.39 -3.09 -10.35
C LYS A 100 -1.27 -3.83 -9.63
N THR A 101 -1.19 -3.59 -8.32
CA THR A 101 -0.31 -4.32 -7.42
C THR A 101 -1.12 -4.74 -6.20
N ASN A 102 -1.06 -6.03 -5.88
CA ASN A 102 -1.71 -6.58 -4.70
C ASN A 102 -0.64 -7.21 -3.82
N LYS A 103 -0.74 -7.00 -2.51
CA LYS A 103 0.19 -7.58 -1.57
C LYS A 103 -0.53 -8.00 -0.31
N ILE A 104 -0.16 -9.18 0.20
CA ILE A 104 -0.67 -9.68 1.47
C ILE A 104 0.50 -9.74 2.44
N ILE A 105 0.31 -9.14 3.61
CA ILE A 105 1.31 -9.11 4.66
C ILE A 105 0.72 -9.79 5.88
N GLU A 106 1.45 -10.77 6.39
CA GLU A 106 1.07 -11.46 7.62
C GLU A 106 2.05 -11.08 8.71
N PHE A 107 1.53 -10.72 9.88
CA PHE A 107 2.34 -10.34 11.03
C PHE A 107 1.68 -10.82 12.31
N SER A 108 2.42 -10.78 13.39
CA SER A 108 1.94 -11.22 14.70
C SER A 108 2.07 -10.12 15.73
N VAL A 109 1.16 -10.11 16.68
CA VAL A 109 1.15 -9.17 17.80
C VAL A 109 1.24 -9.97 19.10
N TYR A 110 2.06 -9.51 20.02
CA TYR A 110 2.24 -10.18 21.31
C TYR A 110 2.21 -9.21 22.47
#